data_e55206622a6d7a9b38835c8fea89c3d7
#
_entry.id   e55206622a6d7a9b38835c8fea89c3d7
#
_cell.length_a   1.000
_cell.length_b   1.000
_cell.length_c   1.000
_cell.angle_alpha   90.00
_cell.angle_beta   90.00
_cell.angle_gamma   90.00
#
_symmetry.space_group_name_H-M   'P 1'
#
loop_
_entity.id
_entity.type
_entity.pdbx_description
1 polymer ?
#
loop_
_entity_poly.entity_id
_entity_poly.type
_entity_poly.pdbx_seq_one_letter_code
_entity_poly.pdbx_strand_id
1 'polypeptide(L)'
;MQLPDRLRRLIGQDASWSTDHEGASGTALRVVSGSKVFYVKHGPLASAEHLRLRWLHGRVPVPEVVAFEDDVLVIADVGAPSSEAAAPADIGAVLGRTLRMLHELPVTECPFDGGLPAVLERARANIRDGLVDPDDFDADHIGLTPEMVYERLLATRPHVADLVVAHGDYTPSNVLVPASGEPVVIDVPALGVADRYRDLAIVHRDLSEDHGPTAWEEFLSAYALVDHIDEERMYYYRLLDELL
;
A
#
# COMPACT_ATOMS: atom_id res chain seq x y z
N MET A 1 7.02 18.22 13.87
CA MET A 1 6.29 17.21 14.68
C MET A 1 6.73 17.32 16.14
N GLN A 2 5.80 17.40 17.09
CA GLN A 2 6.11 17.38 18.53
C GLN A 2 5.82 15.95 19.03
N LEU A 3 6.88 15.26 19.48
CA LEU A 3 6.75 13.89 19.98
C LEU A 3 6.18 13.88 21.41
N PRO A 4 5.27 12.94 21.73
CA PRO A 4 4.90 12.62 23.09
C PRO A 4 6.11 12.28 23.96
N ASP A 5 6.07 12.61 25.25
CA ASP A 5 7.22 12.41 26.16
C ASP A 5 7.65 10.95 26.30
N ARG A 6 6.70 10.01 26.22
CA ARG A 6 7.00 8.58 26.26
C ARG A 6 7.78 8.15 25.01
N LEU A 7 7.37 8.58 23.83
CA LEU A 7 8.03 8.27 22.56
C LEU A 7 9.43 8.94 22.50
N ARG A 8 9.55 10.17 23.01
CA ARG A 8 10.84 10.85 23.11
C ARG A 8 11.83 10.09 24.00
N ARG A 9 11.37 9.52 25.12
CA ARG A 9 12.21 8.67 25.98
C ARG A 9 12.56 7.34 25.33
N LEU A 10 11.65 6.73 24.57
CA LEU A 10 11.87 5.48 23.87
C LEU A 10 12.91 5.63 22.76
N ILE A 11 12.79 6.70 21.97
CA ILE A 11 13.70 7.00 20.85
C ILE A 11 15.05 7.50 21.34
N GLY A 12 15.10 8.23 22.47
CA GLY A 12 16.32 8.83 23.02
C GLY A 12 16.61 10.23 22.49
N GLN A 13 17.37 11.01 23.27
CA GLN A 13 17.67 12.42 22.95
C GLN A 13 18.73 12.56 21.84
N ASP A 14 19.61 11.56 21.69
CA ASP A 14 20.72 11.58 20.73
C ASP A 14 20.36 10.92 19.39
N ALA A 15 19.07 10.67 19.14
CA ALA A 15 18.60 10.04 17.90
C ALA A 15 18.78 10.98 16.71
N SER A 16 19.28 10.45 15.60
CA SER A 16 19.33 11.16 14.31
C SER A 16 18.05 10.89 13.51
N TRP A 17 17.57 11.94 12.87
CA TRP A 17 16.32 11.94 12.09
C TRP A 17 16.63 12.28 10.64
N SER A 18 16.08 11.52 9.72
CA SER A 18 16.20 11.82 8.28
C SER A 18 14.89 11.55 7.54
N THR A 19 14.69 12.28 6.45
CA THR A 19 13.68 12.00 5.44
C THR A 19 14.28 11.22 4.26
N ASP A 20 15.59 10.96 4.33
CA ASP A 20 16.34 10.26 3.28
C ASP A 20 16.12 8.74 3.46
N HIS A 21 15.03 8.26 2.88
CA HIS A 21 14.66 6.85 2.81
C HIS A 21 13.89 6.60 1.52
N GLU A 22 13.98 5.40 1.02
CA GLU A 22 13.20 4.94 -0.12
C GLU A 22 11.71 4.90 0.29
N GLY A 23 10.89 5.74 -0.30
CA GLY A 23 9.44 5.79 -0.07
C GLY A 23 8.81 7.07 -0.58
N ALA A 24 7.85 6.95 -1.47
CA ALA A 24 7.22 8.07 -2.17
C ALA A 24 6.35 8.96 -1.26
N SER A 25 5.85 8.44 -0.13
CA SER A 25 4.83 9.16 0.66
C SER A 25 5.35 10.36 1.47
N GLY A 26 6.68 10.52 1.64
CA GLY A 26 7.28 11.65 2.37
C GLY A 26 6.81 11.84 3.84
N THR A 27 5.92 10.99 4.33
CA THR A 27 5.26 11.12 5.63
C THR A 27 5.96 10.38 6.75
N ALA A 28 6.86 9.45 6.42
CA ALA A 28 7.65 8.71 7.39
C ALA A 28 9.00 9.40 7.67
N LEU A 29 9.46 9.37 8.90
CA LEU A 29 10.80 9.81 9.31
C LEU A 29 11.59 8.60 9.74
N ARG A 30 12.77 8.41 9.15
CA ARG A 30 13.73 7.39 9.60
C ARG A 30 14.50 7.91 10.80
N VAL A 31 14.56 7.10 11.86
CA VAL A 31 15.17 7.48 13.12
C VAL A 31 16.20 6.44 13.53
N VAL A 32 17.44 6.87 13.74
CA VAL A 32 18.52 6.01 14.23
C VAL A 32 18.83 6.37 15.67
N SER A 33 18.68 5.39 16.57
CA SER A 33 18.94 5.52 18.00
C SER A 33 19.87 4.39 18.47
N GLY A 34 21.13 4.71 18.63
CA GLY A 34 22.18 3.71 18.91
C GLY A 34 22.24 2.67 17.77
N SER A 35 22.01 1.40 18.10
CA SER A 35 21.97 0.30 17.11
C SER A 35 20.58 0.03 16.54
N LYS A 36 19.55 0.76 16.97
CA LYS A 36 18.16 0.56 16.54
C LYS A 36 17.78 1.58 15.48
N VAL A 37 17.01 1.13 14.52
CA VAL A 37 16.42 1.96 13.48
C VAL A 37 14.91 1.83 13.56
N PHE A 38 14.21 2.96 13.44
CA PHE A 38 12.74 3.05 13.48
C PHE A 38 12.26 3.91 12.34
N TYR A 39 10.98 3.71 11.97
CA TYR A 39 10.23 4.65 11.16
C TYR A 39 9.12 5.27 12.01
N VAL A 40 9.00 6.59 11.94
CA VAL A 40 8.02 7.36 12.70
C VAL A 40 7.09 8.06 11.73
N LYS A 41 5.81 7.73 11.83
CA LYS A 41 4.72 8.34 11.04
C LYS A 41 3.79 9.09 11.99
N HIS A 42 3.05 10.08 11.49
CA HIS A 42 2.10 10.83 12.32
C HIS A 42 0.83 11.20 11.56
N GLY A 43 -0.22 11.50 12.33
CA GLY A 43 -1.51 11.94 11.81
C GLY A 43 -2.50 10.80 11.55
N PRO A 44 -3.62 11.10 10.88
CA PRO A 44 -4.72 10.14 10.70
C PRO A 44 -4.33 8.85 9.99
N LEU A 45 -3.43 8.92 8.99
CA LEU A 45 -2.94 7.74 8.28
C LEU A 45 -2.08 6.84 9.19
N ALA A 46 -1.26 7.43 10.06
CA ALA A 46 -0.48 6.67 11.05
C ALA A 46 -1.39 5.93 12.06
N SER A 47 -2.48 6.56 12.47
CA SER A 47 -3.49 5.92 13.32
C SER A 47 -4.22 4.79 12.60
N ALA A 48 -4.57 4.99 11.34
CA ALA A 48 -5.16 3.96 10.51
C ALA A 48 -4.20 2.77 10.31
N GLU A 49 -2.94 3.03 10.00
CA GLU A 49 -1.89 2.02 9.82
C GLU A 49 -1.64 1.24 11.11
N HIS A 50 -1.55 1.91 12.26
CA HIS A 50 -1.41 1.26 13.57
C HIS A 50 -2.46 0.18 13.82
N LEU A 51 -3.75 0.49 13.56
CA LEU A 51 -4.84 -0.48 13.76
C LEU A 51 -4.69 -1.69 12.84
N ARG A 52 -4.28 -1.48 11.60
CA ARG A 52 -4.09 -2.52 10.58
C ARG A 52 -2.89 -3.39 10.86
N LEU A 53 -1.74 -2.79 11.20
CA LEU A 53 -0.54 -3.53 11.61
C LEU A 53 -0.82 -4.43 12.82
N ARG A 54 -1.55 -3.92 13.81
CA ARG A 54 -1.96 -4.74 14.97
C ARG A 54 -2.86 -5.90 14.58
N TRP A 55 -3.79 -5.69 13.65
CA TRP A 55 -4.67 -6.76 13.18
C TRP A 55 -3.91 -7.78 12.32
N LEU A 56 -2.97 -7.34 11.48
CA LEU A 56 -2.14 -8.21 10.64
C LEU A 56 -1.10 -9.00 11.44
N HIS A 57 -0.69 -8.52 12.61
CA HIS A 57 0.33 -9.18 13.41
C HIS A 57 -0.01 -10.65 13.70
N GLY A 58 0.90 -11.56 13.33
CA GLY A 58 0.70 -13.00 13.44
C GLY A 58 -0.20 -13.63 12.36
N ARG A 59 -0.68 -12.84 11.37
CA ARG A 59 -1.42 -13.30 10.20
C ARG A 59 -0.59 -13.25 8.92
N VAL A 60 0.09 -12.12 8.70
CA VAL A 60 1.04 -11.90 7.62
C VAL A 60 2.29 -11.21 8.17
N PRO A 61 3.46 -11.40 7.56
CA PRO A 61 4.66 -10.66 7.95
C PRO A 61 4.46 -9.16 7.72
N VAL A 62 4.55 -8.40 8.81
CA VAL A 62 4.48 -6.91 8.85
C VAL A 62 5.50 -6.38 9.85
N PRO A 63 5.90 -5.11 9.77
CA PRO A 63 6.79 -4.51 10.77
C PRO A 63 6.22 -4.56 12.18
N GLU A 64 7.09 -4.68 13.18
CA GLU A 64 6.71 -4.60 14.57
C GLU A 64 6.29 -3.18 14.95
N VAL A 65 5.12 -3.04 15.56
CA VAL A 65 4.69 -1.79 16.18
C VAL A 65 5.40 -1.64 17.51
N VAL A 66 6.37 -0.74 17.58
CA VAL A 66 7.15 -0.47 18.78
C VAL A 66 6.37 0.39 19.77
N ALA A 67 5.68 1.40 19.27
CA ALA A 67 4.83 2.27 20.07
C ALA A 67 3.80 3.02 19.22
N PHE A 68 2.71 3.43 19.89
CA PHE A 68 1.72 4.35 19.33
C PHE A 68 1.18 5.24 20.45
N GLU A 69 1.16 6.56 20.24
CA GLU A 69 0.64 7.56 21.17
C GLU A 69 0.34 8.86 20.41
N ASP A 70 -0.81 9.48 20.67
CA ASP A 70 -1.22 10.79 20.11
C ASP A 70 -1.06 10.88 18.57
N ASP A 71 -1.57 9.87 17.85
CA ASP A 71 -1.46 9.75 16.40
C ASP A 71 -0.02 9.67 15.85
N VAL A 72 0.94 9.33 16.70
CA VAL A 72 2.32 9.06 16.32
C VAL A 72 2.58 7.55 16.40
N LEU A 73 2.90 6.96 15.28
CA LEU A 73 3.25 5.54 15.12
C LEU A 73 4.76 5.39 15.00
N VAL A 74 5.33 4.49 15.80
CA VAL A 74 6.73 4.07 15.72
C VAL A 74 6.77 2.59 15.37
N ILE A 75 7.36 2.25 14.23
CA ILE A 75 7.57 0.88 13.75
C ILE A 75 9.06 0.55 13.69
N ALA A 76 9.41 -0.70 13.94
CA ALA A 76 10.78 -1.18 13.81
C ALA A 76 11.17 -1.25 12.33
N ASP A 77 12.42 -0.92 12.03
CA ASP A 77 13.01 -1.20 10.73
C ASP A 77 13.15 -2.70 10.54
N VAL A 78 12.68 -3.20 9.39
CA VAL A 78 12.80 -4.61 8.99
C VAL A 78 14.25 -4.94 8.58
N GLY A 79 15.02 -3.93 8.19
CA GLY A 79 16.41 -4.09 7.75
C GLY A 79 16.50 -4.77 6.37
N ALA A 80 15.49 -4.60 5.52
CA ALA A 80 15.40 -5.18 4.19
C ALA A 80 15.04 -4.12 3.15
N PRO A 81 15.56 -4.21 1.92
CA PRO A 81 15.12 -3.35 0.82
C PRO A 81 13.70 -3.69 0.39
N SER A 82 13.04 -2.75 -0.29
CA SER A 82 11.81 -3.04 -1.02
C SER A 82 12.07 -3.99 -2.20
N SER A 83 11.04 -4.65 -2.69
CA SER A 83 11.17 -5.52 -3.87
C SER A 83 11.53 -4.72 -5.12
N GLU A 84 11.14 -3.45 -5.18
CA GLU A 84 11.57 -2.51 -6.21
C GLU A 84 13.09 -2.29 -6.16
N ALA A 85 13.62 -1.90 -5.01
CA ALA A 85 15.06 -1.63 -4.85
C ALA A 85 15.93 -2.90 -4.94
N ALA A 86 15.45 -4.03 -4.41
CA ALA A 86 16.13 -5.31 -4.49
C ALA A 86 16.12 -5.92 -5.90
N ALA A 87 15.08 -5.62 -6.68
CA ALA A 87 14.82 -6.12 -8.04
C ALA A 87 15.14 -7.63 -8.19
N PRO A 88 14.55 -8.52 -7.38
CA PRO A 88 14.82 -9.94 -7.47
C PRO A 88 14.40 -10.47 -8.85
N ALA A 89 15.15 -11.46 -9.37
CA ALA A 89 14.89 -12.02 -10.70
C ALA A 89 13.46 -12.60 -10.85
N ASP A 90 12.84 -13.02 -9.75
CA ASP A 90 11.48 -13.56 -9.67
C ASP A 90 10.49 -12.59 -8.99
N ILE A 91 10.66 -11.28 -9.21
CA ILE A 91 9.85 -10.23 -8.55
C ILE A 91 8.34 -10.48 -8.72
N GLY A 92 7.90 -10.88 -9.90
CA GLY A 92 6.50 -11.22 -10.15
C GLY A 92 6.00 -12.32 -9.22
N ALA A 93 6.78 -13.41 -9.09
CA ALA A 93 6.41 -14.51 -8.21
C ALA A 93 6.46 -14.13 -6.72
N VAL A 94 7.39 -13.28 -6.30
CA VAL A 94 7.47 -12.75 -4.93
C VAL A 94 6.19 -11.96 -4.61
N LEU A 95 5.85 -11.00 -5.44
CA LEU A 95 4.65 -10.16 -5.26
C LEU A 95 3.37 -10.99 -5.33
N GLY A 96 3.26 -11.94 -6.27
CA GLY A 96 2.09 -12.81 -6.40
C GLY A 96 1.82 -13.64 -5.15
N ARG A 97 2.87 -14.30 -4.61
CA ARG A 97 2.74 -15.07 -3.35
C ARG A 97 2.36 -14.18 -2.16
N THR A 98 2.96 -13.02 -2.07
CA THR A 98 2.72 -12.07 -0.96
C THR A 98 1.30 -11.53 -1.00
N LEU A 99 0.81 -11.12 -2.16
CA LEU A 99 -0.57 -10.64 -2.30
C LEU A 99 -1.58 -11.75 -2.05
N ARG A 100 -1.32 -12.96 -2.53
CA ARG A 100 -2.17 -14.10 -2.27
C ARG A 100 -2.33 -14.36 -0.78
N MET A 101 -1.25 -14.34 -0.01
CA MET A 101 -1.27 -14.53 1.44
C MET A 101 -2.18 -13.49 2.14
N LEU A 102 -2.18 -12.25 1.67
CA LEU A 102 -3.05 -11.19 2.19
C LEU A 102 -4.52 -11.43 1.79
N HIS A 103 -4.78 -11.73 0.51
CA HIS A 103 -6.12 -11.94 -0.04
C HIS A 103 -6.80 -13.24 0.45
N GLU A 104 -6.05 -14.22 0.94
CA GLU A 104 -6.58 -15.44 1.56
C GLU A 104 -7.02 -15.23 3.02
N LEU A 105 -6.75 -14.06 3.62
CA LEU A 105 -7.27 -13.75 4.96
C LEU A 105 -8.79 -13.71 4.97
N PRO A 106 -9.45 -14.21 6.03
CA PRO A 106 -10.91 -14.24 6.10
C PRO A 106 -11.50 -12.82 6.13
N VAL A 107 -12.22 -12.44 5.08
CA VAL A 107 -12.88 -11.12 4.98
C VAL A 107 -13.84 -10.84 6.15
N THR A 108 -14.46 -11.87 6.71
CA THR A 108 -15.38 -11.77 7.86
C THR A 108 -14.69 -11.38 9.16
N GLU A 109 -13.37 -11.53 9.25
CA GLU A 109 -12.57 -11.14 10.41
C GLU A 109 -11.92 -9.76 10.26
N CYS A 110 -11.90 -9.21 9.04
CA CYS A 110 -11.32 -7.90 8.77
C CYS A 110 -12.31 -6.78 9.16
N PRO A 111 -11.98 -5.93 10.14
CA PRO A 111 -12.90 -4.90 10.60
C PRO A 111 -12.81 -3.60 9.78
N PHE A 112 -11.98 -3.57 8.73
CA PHE A 112 -11.71 -2.36 7.97
C PHE A 112 -12.47 -2.36 6.65
N ASP A 113 -13.17 -1.26 6.37
CA ASP A 113 -13.87 -1.05 5.10
C ASP A 113 -12.92 -0.40 4.09
N GLY A 114 -12.60 -1.13 3.02
CA GLY A 114 -11.89 -0.67 1.83
C GLY A 114 -12.79 -0.63 0.60
N GLY A 115 -14.11 -0.78 0.81
CA GLY A 115 -15.09 -0.90 -0.27
C GLY A 115 -15.20 0.34 -1.16
N LEU A 116 -15.61 0.11 -2.39
CA LEU A 116 -15.68 1.14 -3.42
C LEU A 116 -16.42 2.42 -3.01
N PRO A 117 -17.56 2.37 -2.25
CA PRO A 117 -18.22 3.60 -1.81
C PRO A 117 -17.33 4.50 -0.95
N ALA A 118 -16.59 3.92 -0.01
CA ALA A 118 -15.69 4.66 0.88
C ALA A 118 -14.50 5.25 0.10
N VAL A 119 -13.97 4.49 -0.85
CA VAL A 119 -12.84 4.93 -1.68
C VAL A 119 -13.25 6.05 -2.64
N LEU A 120 -14.43 5.97 -3.26
CA LEU A 120 -14.96 7.05 -4.11
C LEU A 120 -15.21 8.34 -3.32
N GLU A 121 -15.65 8.24 -2.06
CA GLU A 121 -15.81 9.44 -1.23
C GLU A 121 -14.45 10.06 -0.89
N ARG A 122 -13.41 9.25 -0.65
CA ARG A 122 -12.04 9.73 -0.47
C ARG A 122 -11.52 10.41 -1.74
N ALA A 123 -11.69 9.79 -2.92
CA ALA A 123 -11.32 10.36 -4.21
C ALA A 123 -11.99 11.72 -4.42
N ARG A 124 -13.29 11.81 -4.13
CA ARG A 124 -14.03 13.08 -4.20
C ARG A 124 -13.48 14.14 -3.24
N ALA A 125 -13.09 13.73 -2.03
CA ALA A 125 -12.46 14.65 -1.08
C ALA A 125 -11.10 15.14 -1.58
N ASN A 126 -10.26 14.25 -2.14
CA ASN A 126 -8.96 14.62 -2.71
C ASN A 126 -9.11 15.64 -3.85
N ILE A 127 -10.08 15.43 -4.75
CA ILE A 127 -10.39 16.41 -5.82
C ILE A 127 -10.77 17.77 -5.23
N ARG A 128 -11.74 17.78 -4.31
CA ARG A 128 -12.23 19.02 -3.66
C ARG A 128 -11.11 19.79 -2.97
N ASP A 129 -10.19 19.06 -2.34
CA ASP A 129 -9.10 19.63 -1.53
C ASP A 129 -7.85 19.96 -2.38
N GLY A 130 -7.90 19.69 -3.72
CA GLY A 130 -6.82 19.99 -4.67
C GLY A 130 -5.57 19.13 -4.45
N LEU A 131 -5.76 17.88 -4.00
CA LEU A 131 -4.67 16.94 -3.70
C LEU A 131 -4.32 16.03 -4.89
N VAL A 132 -5.11 16.08 -5.97
CA VAL A 132 -4.87 15.29 -7.18
C VAL A 132 -4.12 16.14 -8.20
N ASP A 133 -2.95 15.68 -8.61
CA ASP A 133 -2.16 16.35 -9.66
C ASP A 133 -2.39 15.62 -11.01
N PRO A 134 -3.07 16.24 -11.98
CA PRO A 134 -3.31 15.61 -13.28
C PRO A 134 -2.05 15.44 -14.14
N ASP A 135 -0.94 16.09 -13.79
CA ASP A 135 0.33 15.91 -14.48
C ASP A 135 1.03 14.59 -14.10
N ASP A 136 0.61 13.98 -12.98
CA ASP A 136 1.08 12.66 -12.51
C ASP A 136 0.24 11.49 -13.05
N PHE A 137 -0.80 11.76 -13.85
CA PHE A 137 -1.66 10.71 -14.40
C PHE A 137 -0.92 9.77 -15.35
N ASP A 138 -1.27 8.49 -15.32
CA ASP A 138 -0.77 7.48 -16.24
C ASP A 138 -0.90 7.93 -17.71
N ALA A 139 -0.01 7.46 -18.59
CA ALA A 139 0.05 7.85 -20.00
C ALA A 139 -1.31 7.70 -20.72
N ASP A 140 -2.12 6.70 -20.35
CA ASP A 140 -3.45 6.43 -20.91
C ASP A 140 -4.51 7.46 -20.46
N HIS A 141 -4.21 8.26 -19.43
CA HIS A 141 -5.13 9.22 -18.82
C HIS A 141 -4.69 10.68 -19.01
N ILE A 142 -3.58 10.92 -19.71
CA ILE A 142 -3.10 12.28 -20.04
C ILE A 142 -4.19 13.10 -20.70
N GLY A 143 -4.38 14.31 -20.17
CA GLY A 143 -5.37 15.27 -20.68
C GLY A 143 -6.76 15.14 -20.07
N LEU A 144 -6.98 14.18 -19.16
CA LEU A 144 -8.16 14.16 -18.30
C LEU A 144 -7.98 15.10 -17.12
N THR A 145 -9.08 15.67 -16.64
CA THR A 145 -9.09 16.36 -15.36
C THR A 145 -9.57 15.40 -14.25
N PRO A 146 -9.23 15.65 -12.97
CA PRO A 146 -9.73 14.84 -11.86
C PRO A 146 -11.26 14.67 -11.84
N GLU A 147 -12.01 15.71 -12.22
CA GLU A 147 -13.47 15.66 -12.31
C GLU A 147 -13.93 14.75 -13.46
N MET A 148 -13.27 14.78 -14.62
CA MET A 148 -13.58 13.90 -15.75
C MET A 148 -13.34 12.44 -15.39
N VAL A 149 -12.24 12.16 -14.68
CA VAL A 149 -11.93 10.82 -14.16
C VAL A 149 -13.02 10.36 -13.19
N TYR A 150 -13.40 11.22 -12.24
CA TYR A 150 -14.44 10.89 -11.27
C TYR A 150 -15.82 10.63 -11.92
N GLU A 151 -16.23 11.45 -12.88
CA GLU A 151 -17.48 11.24 -13.64
C GLU A 151 -17.45 9.90 -14.40
N ARG A 152 -16.32 9.54 -15.01
CA ARG A 152 -16.15 8.26 -15.69
C ARG A 152 -16.27 7.09 -14.71
N LEU A 153 -15.64 7.19 -13.53
CA LEU A 153 -15.77 6.18 -12.47
C LEU A 153 -17.22 5.98 -12.01
N LEU A 154 -17.99 7.05 -11.88
CA LEU A 154 -19.41 6.93 -11.54
C LEU A 154 -20.22 6.24 -12.63
N ALA A 155 -19.89 6.50 -13.90
CA ALA A 155 -20.61 5.95 -15.06
C ALA A 155 -20.27 4.48 -15.35
N THR A 156 -19.05 4.01 -15.01
CA THR A 156 -18.55 2.67 -15.35
C THR A 156 -18.37 1.77 -14.13
N ARG A 157 -19.01 2.09 -13.02
CA ARG A 157 -18.88 1.39 -11.75
C ARG A 157 -19.15 -0.11 -11.88
N PRO A 158 -18.24 -1.01 -11.44
CA PRO A 158 -18.48 -2.44 -11.43
C PRO A 158 -19.70 -2.82 -10.60
N HIS A 159 -20.51 -3.76 -11.11
CA HIS A 159 -21.72 -4.25 -10.44
C HIS A 159 -21.44 -5.39 -9.46
N VAL A 160 -20.32 -6.08 -9.64
CA VAL A 160 -19.91 -7.24 -8.84
C VAL A 160 -18.53 -6.96 -8.28
N ALA A 161 -18.34 -7.29 -7.00
CA ALA A 161 -17.04 -7.22 -6.33
C ALA A 161 -16.61 -8.64 -5.93
N ASP A 162 -15.34 -8.93 -6.12
CA ASP A 162 -14.69 -10.13 -5.61
C ASP A 162 -13.90 -9.74 -4.34
N LEU A 163 -14.57 -9.88 -3.20
CA LEU A 163 -14.11 -9.31 -1.93
C LEU A 163 -12.98 -10.13 -1.31
N VAL A 164 -11.91 -9.44 -0.99
CA VAL A 164 -10.72 -9.93 -0.28
C VAL A 164 -10.30 -8.92 0.78
N VAL A 165 -9.30 -9.26 1.59
CA VAL A 165 -8.57 -8.27 2.40
C VAL A 165 -7.52 -7.64 1.49
N ALA A 166 -7.86 -6.54 0.85
CA ALA A 166 -6.98 -5.82 -0.06
C ALA A 166 -6.02 -4.90 0.70
N HIS A 167 -4.81 -4.71 0.17
CA HIS A 167 -3.83 -3.74 0.64
C HIS A 167 -4.32 -2.31 0.41
N GLY A 168 -4.81 -2.07 -0.80
CA GLY A 168 -5.35 -0.80 -1.22
C GLY A 168 -4.31 0.20 -1.78
N ASP A 169 -3.05 -0.22 -1.83
CA ASP A 169 -1.91 0.47 -2.43
C ASP A 169 -0.75 -0.56 -2.59
N TYR A 170 -1.01 -1.64 -3.37
CA TYR A 170 -0.08 -2.76 -3.48
C TYR A 170 0.93 -2.55 -4.61
N THR A 171 2.05 -1.94 -4.27
CA THR A 171 3.19 -1.64 -5.16
C THR A 171 4.42 -2.49 -4.79
N PRO A 172 5.42 -2.63 -5.69
CA PRO A 172 6.70 -3.26 -5.37
C PRO A 172 7.46 -2.57 -4.22
N SER A 173 7.30 -1.26 -4.04
CA SER A 173 7.89 -0.49 -2.94
C SER A 173 7.30 -0.86 -1.57
N ASN A 174 6.06 -1.34 -1.53
CA ASN A 174 5.34 -1.71 -0.30
C ASN A 174 5.54 -3.18 0.13
N VAL A 175 6.47 -3.89 -0.51
CA VAL A 175 6.87 -5.26 -0.15
C VAL A 175 8.38 -5.30 0.08
N LEU A 176 8.81 -5.52 1.34
CA LEU A 176 10.23 -5.68 1.68
C LEU A 176 10.66 -7.12 1.50
N VAL A 177 11.90 -7.32 1.02
CA VAL A 177 12.47 -8.65 0.72
C VAL A 177 13.69 -8.90 1.60
N PRO A 178 13.52 -9.48 2.80
CA PRO A 178 14.64 -9.87 3.66
C PRO A 178 15.53 -10.92 2.96
N ALA A 179 16.84 -10.87 3.20
CA ALA A 179 17.81 -11.84 2.66
C ALA A 179 17.52 -13.29 3.09
N SER A 180 16.86 -13.46 4.22
CA SER A 180 16.40 -14.75 4.74
C SER A 180 15.03 -14.57 5.37
N GLY A 181 14.00 -15.12 4.79
CA GLY A 181 12.66 -15.03 5.34
C GLY A 181 11.60 -14.70 4.30
N GLU A 182 10.40 -14.57 4.79
CA GLU A 182 9.24 -14.23 3.99
C GLU A 182 9.19 -12.73 3.70
N PRO A 183 8.67 -12.31 2.54
CA PRO A 183 8.43 -10.91 2.24
C PRO A 183 7.54 -10.26 3.29
N VAL A 184 7.81 -8.99 3.59
CA VAL A 184 7.14 -8.21 4.63
C VAL A 184 6.33 -7.11 3.98
N VAL A 185 5.03 -7.04 4.27
CA VAL A 185 4.11 -6.01 3.76
C VAL A 185 4.21 -4.78 4.65
N ILE A 186 4.33 -3.61 4.02
CA ILE A 186 4.40 -2.31 4.70
C ILE A 186 3.38 -1.33 4.12
N ASP A 187 3.22 -0.19 4.76
CA ASP A 187 2.38 0.92 4.32
C ASP A 187 0.91 0.52 4.05
N VAL A 188 0.25 0.05 5.10
CA VAL A 188 -1.09 -0.53 5.07
C VAL A 188 -2.24 0.38 5.53
N PRO A 189 -2.16 1.74 5.51
CA PRO A 189 -3.25 2.59 6.03
C PRO A 189 -4.55 2.45 5.22
N ALA A 190 -4.47 2.00 3.97
CA ALA A 190 -5.60 1.81 3.07
C ALA A 190 -6.18 0.39 3.09
N LEU A 191 -5.56 -0.56 3.84
CA LEU A 191 -5.99 -1.94 3.90
C LEU A 191 -7.43 -2.08 4.41
N GLY A 192 -8.19 -2.94 3.77
CA GLY A 192 -9.56 -3.26 4.17
C GLY A 192 -10.24 -4.26 3.24
N VAL A 193 -11.49 -4.61 3.55
CA VAL A 193 -12.29 -5.47 2.68
C VAL A 193 -12.65 -4.69 1.42
N ALA A 194 -12.15 -5.12 0.28
CA ALA A 194 -12.33 -4.49 -1.02
C ALA A 194 -12.35 -5.52 -2.15
N ASP A 195 -12.63 -5.04 -3.36
CA ASP A 195 -12.45 -5.83 -4.56
C ASP A 195 -10.95 -6.12 -4.80
N ARG A 196 -10.60 -7.38 -5.12
CA ARG A 196 -9.21 -7.79 -5.41
C ARG A 196 -8.56 -6.98 -6.53
N TYR A 197 -9.35 -6.49 -7.48
CA TYR A 197 -8.87 -5.70 -8.61
C TYR A 197 -8.28 -4.35 -8.19
N ARG A 198 -8.57 -3.89 -6.97
CA ARG A 198 -7.93 -2.70 -6.42
C ARG A 198 -6.41 -2.87 -6.31
N ASP A 199 -5.94 -4.06 -5.89
CA ASP A 199 -4.51 -4.35 -5.79
C ASP A 199 -3.94 -4.89 -7.11
N LEU A 200 -4.71 -5.73 -7.83
CA LEU A 200 -4.28 -6.29 -9.10
C LEU A 200 -4.00 -5.23 -10.15
N ALA A 201 -4.80 -4.15 -10.18
CA ALA A 201 -4.65 -3.08 -11.14
C ALA A 201 -3.34 -2.30 -10.94
N ILE A 202 -3.01 -1.98 -9.69
CA ILE A 202 -1.79 -1.24 -9.32
C ILE A 202 -0.56 -2.08 -9.64
N VAL A 203 -0.48 -3.31 -9.11
CA VAL A 203 0.70 -4.17 -9.32
C VAL A 203 0.88 -4.57 -10.79
N HIS A 204 -0.20 -4.68 -11.57
CA HIS A 204 -0.12 -4.93 -13.01
C HIS A 204 0.54 -3.76 -13.75
N ARG A 205 0.14 -2.52 -13.43
CA ARG A 205 0.77 -1.31 -13.99
C ARG A 205 2.28 -1.33 -13.73
N ASP A 206 2.66 -1.41 -12.45
CA ASP A 206 4.06 -1.31 -12.03
C ASP A 206 4.92 -2.46 -12.63
N LEU A 207 4.43 -3.70 -12.60
CA LEU A 207 5.14 -4.81 -13.21
C LEU A 207 5.27 -4.69 -14.73
N SER A 208 4.24 -4.19 -15.41
CA SER A 208 4.25 -4.06 -16.87
C SER A 208 5.17 -2.95 -17.34
N GLU A 209 5.23 -1.85 -16.61
CA GLU A 209 6.07 -0.69 -16.94
C GLU A 209 7.55 -0.94 -16.65
N ASP A 210 7.88 -1.51 -15.49
CA ASP A 210 9.24 -1.58 -14.99
C ASP A 210 9.92 -2.94 -15.21
N HIS A 211 9.13 -4.04 -15.28
CA HIS A 211 9.66 -5.41 -15.31
C HIS A 211 9.24 -6.24 -16.51
N GLY A 212 8.30 -5.73 -17.32
CA GLY A 212 7.84 -6.34 -18.55
C GLY A 212 6.85 -7.50 -18.36
N PRO A 213 6.32 -8.07 -19.48
CA PRO A 213 5.19 -9.01 -19.46
C PRO A 213 5.47 -10.33 -18.72
N THR A 214 6.70 -10.79 -18.71
CA THR A 214 7.08 -12.04 -18.02
C THR A 214 6.87 -11.94 -16.51
N ALA A 215 7.15 -10.78 -15.91
CA ALA A 215 6.96 -10.56 -14.49
C ALA A 215 5.46 -10.63 -14.10
N TRP A 216 4.59 -10.14 -14.98
CA TRP A 216 3.14 -10.26 -14.78
C TRP A 216 2.64 -11.72 -14.89
N GLU A 217 3.15 -12.49 -15.85
CA GLU A 217 2.84 -13.92 -15.99
C GLU A 217 3.29 -14.72 -14.76
N GLU A 218 4.49 -14.45 -14.25
CA GLU A 218 5.00 -15.03 -13.00
C GLU A 218 4.14 -14.66 -11.80
N PHE A 219 3.71 -13.38 -11.71
CA PHE A 219 2.80 -12.91 -10.68
C PHE A 219 1.49 -13.69 -10.71
N LEU A 220 0.80 -13.78 -11.85
CA LEU A 220 -0.46 -14.49 -11.99
C LEU A 220 -0.34 -15.96 -11.61
N SER A 221 0.75 -16.61 -12.03
CA SER A 221 1.03 -18.00 -11.69
C SER A 221 1.19 -18.19 -10.17
N ALA A 222 1.93 -17.31 -9.51
CA ALA A 222 2.20 -17.39 -8.07
C ALA A 222 1.00 -16.95 -7.21
N TYR A 223 0.25 -15.96 -7.67
CA TYR A 223 -1.00 -15.52 -7.07
C TYR A 223 -2.12 -16.58 -7.22
N ALA A 224 -1.98 -17.46 -8.22
CA ALA A 224 -2.90 -18.55 -8.53
C ALA A 224 -4.32 -18.06 -8.82
N LEU A 225 -4.44 -17.02 -9.64
CA LEU A 225 -5.74 -16.60 -10.16
C LEU A 225 -6.26 -17.69 -11.11
N VAL A 226 -7.42 -18.26 -10.81
CA VAL A 226 -8.02 -19.35 -11.57
C VAL A 226 -8.86 -18.83 -12.74
N ASP A 227 -9.45 -17.65 -12.56
CA ASP A 227 -10.33 -17.02 -13.53
C ASP A 227 -9.55 -16.12 -14.49
N HIS A 228 -10.17 -15.81 -15.63
CA HIS A 228 -9.62 -14.81 -16.54
C HIS A 228 -9.65 -13.42 -15.90
N ILE A 229 -8.62 -12.63 -16.20
CA ILE A 229 -8.59 -11.21 -15.83
C ILE A 229 -9.77 -10.48 -16.46
N ASP A 230 -10.49 -9.74 -15.65
CA ASP A 230 -11.52 -8.81 -16.08
C ASP A 230 -10.87 -7.45 -16.42
N GLU A 231 -10.63 -7.24 -17.71
CA GLU A 231 -9.93 -6.05 -18.20
C GLU A 231 -10.72 -4.74 -17.92
N GLU A 232 -12.05 -4.80 -17.88
CA GLU A 232 -12.87 -3.63 -17.55
C GLU A 232 -12.68 -3.22 -16.10
N ARG A 233 -12.59 -4.19 -15.19
CA ARG A 233 -12.31 -3.94 -13.77
C ARG A 233 -10.87 -3.51 -13.55
N MET A 234 -9.89 -4.09 -14.27
CA MET A 234 -8.48 -3.63 -14.24
C MET A 234 -8.41 -2.15 -14.61
N TYR A 235 -9.01 -1.78 -15.75
CA TYR A 235 -9.04 -0.38 -16.19
C TYR A 235 -9.74 0.53 -15.18
N TYR A 236 -10.89 0.08 -14.62
CA TYR A 236 -11.63 0.85 -13.63
C TYR A 236 -10.79 1.19 -12.39
N TYR A 237 -10.07 0.20 -11.85
CA TYR A 237 -9.28 0.41 -10.63
C TYR A 237 -7.97 1.15 -10.89
N ARG A 238 -7.37 1.04 -12.08
CA ARG A 238 -6.29 1.94 -12.51
C ARG A 238 -6.76 3.39 -12.59
N LEU A 239 -7.91 3.61 -13.20
CA LEU A 239 -8.50 4.96 -13.28
C LEU A 239 -8.86 5.51 -11.90
N LEU A 240 -9.26 4.66 -10.94
CA LEU A 240 -9.56 5.08 -9.57
C LEU A 240 -8.28 5.49 -8.82
N ASP A 241 -7.17 4.83 -9.08
CA ASP A 241 -5.86 5.11 -8.47
C ASP A 241 -5.38 6.54 -8.75
N GLU A 242 -5.68 7.09 -9.93
CA GLU A 242 -5.37 8.48 -10.29
C GLU A 242 -5.92 9.54 -9.32
N LEU A 243 -6.90 9.17 -8.51
CA LEU A 243 -7.57 10.10 -7.60
C LEU A 243 -7.20 9.88 -6.12
N LEU A 244 -6.28 8.95 -5.81
CA LEU A 244 -6.01 8.52 -4.43
C LEU A 244 -4.65 8.94 -3.91
#